data_2fa2df17e066cc3383f2fd1bed20be14
#
_entry.id   2fa2df17e066cc3383f2fd1bed20be14
#
_cell.length_a   1.000
_cell.length_b   1.000
_cell.length_c   1.000
_cell.angle_alpha   90.00
_cell.angle_beta   90.00
_cell.angle_gamma   90.00
#
_symmetry.space_group_name_H-M   'P 1'
#
loop_
_entity.id
_entity.type
_entity.pdbx_description
1 polymer ?
#
loop_
_entity_poly.entity_id
_entity_poly.type
_entity_poly.pdbx_seq_one_letter_code
_entity_poly.pdbx_strand_id
1 'polypeptide(L)'
;MYLGGLVRSGKMNVEEAKAYGRFLGERYKDAPNIIWVIGGDTYADRNTEIWEALANSILAVDENHIMTFHPFGRTSSATHLNNKEWMDMNMFQSGHRRYGQKKGDGDTSVTGLEEDNWRYVEEALSMTPLKPVLDAEPSYEGIPQGLHDPAQPRWRDCDVRRYGYWSVFAGSCGHTYGHNNIMQFLKPGTPGGYGADGIEKPWYKAMQDPGFNQMKYLKNLMLTFPYFERVPDQSVIAGTNGNRYDRAIATRGKDYLLVYNYSGNPMSVDLTKISGAKRKYGGIVLKMENFLL
;
A
#
# COMPACT_ATOMS: atom_id res chain seq x y z
N MET A 1 9.64 -10.20 12.35
CA MET A 1 10.89 -10.88 11.87
C MET A 1 10.82 -10.93 10.34
N TYR A 2 11.88 -10.58 9.64
CA TYR A 2 11.93 -10.58 8.19
C TYR A 2 12.14 -12.00 7.65
N LEU A 3 11.07 -12.76 7.51
CA LEU A 3 11.11 -14.18 7.12
C LEU A 3 11.65 -14.39 5.71
N GLY A 4 11.37 -13.48 4.78
CA GLY A 4 11.87 -13.57 3.41
C GLY A 4 13.39 -13.74 3.32
N GLY A 5 14.14 -13.11 4.20
CA GLY A 5 15.60 -13.28 4.29
C GLY A 5 16.03 -14.67 4.74
N LEU A 6 15.32 -15.24 5.72
CA LEU A 6 15.61 -16.59 6.21
C LEU A 6 15.32 -17.66 5.14
N VAL A 7 14.20 -17.53 4.45
CA VAL A 7 13.83 -18.44 3.36
C VAL A 7 14.84 -18.35 2.21
N ARG A 8 15.16 -17.14 1.75
CA ARG A 8 16.14 -16.95 0.65
C ARG A 8 17.54 -17.47 0.99
N SER A 9 17.93 -17.41 2.25
CA SER A 9 19.23 -17.95 2.71
C SER A 9 19.22 -19.44 3.02
N GLY A 10 18.11 -20.15 2.81
CA GLY A 10 17.95 -21.57 3.13
C GLY A 10 17.95 -21.88 4.62
N LYS A 11 17.77 -20.88 5.47
CA LYS A 11 17.70 -21.00 6.93
C LYS A 11 16.29 -21.28 7.45
N MET A 12 15.34 -21.53 6.57
CA MET A 12 13.98 -21.95 6.88
C MET A 12 13.53 -22.93 5.80
N ASN A 13 13.26 -24.15 6.19
CA ASN A 13 12.66 -25.19 5.36
C ASN A 13 11.17 -25.40 5.74
N VAL A 14 10.51 -26.34 5.09
CA VAL A 14 9.07 -26.64 5.29
C VAL A 14 8.77 -27.05 6.73
N GLU A 15 9.60 -27.90 7.34
CA GLU A 15 9.36 -28.40 8.71
C GLU A 15 9.57 -27.29 9.75
N GLU A 16 10.57 -26.45 9.56
CA GLU A 16 10.80 -25.29 10.40
C GLU A 16 9.66 -24.27 10.27
N ALA A 17 9.13 -24.08 9.05
CA ALA A 17 7.98 -23.22 8.79
C ALA A 17 6.71 -23.74 9.49
N LYS A 18 6.45 -25.04 9.46
CA LYS A 18 5.35 -25.67 10.19
C LYS A 18 5.47 -25.48 11.70
N ALA A 19 6.63 -25.77 12.26
CA ALA A 19 6.88 -25.63 13.70
C ALA A 19 6.72 -24.17 14.15
N TYR A 20 7.25 -23.23 13.38
CA TYR A 20 7.15 -21.81 13.67
C TYR A 20 5.72 -21.28 13.52
N GLY A 21 5.00 -21.71 12.48
CA GLY A 21 3.61 -21.33 12.27
C GLY A 21 2.70 -21.79 13.42
N ARG A 22 2.85 -23.06 13.85
CA ARG A 22 2.13 -23.58 15.03
C ARG A 22 2.44 -22.77 16.28
N PHE A 23 3.72 -22.51 16.55
CA PHE A 23 4.13 -21.70 17.70
C PHE A 23 3.50 -20.32 17.69
N LEU A 24 3.49 -19.64 16.55
CA LEU A 24 2.89 -18.31 16.41
C LEU A 24 1.38 -18.34 16.64
N GLY A 25 0.68 -19.27 15.98
CA GLY A 25 -0.76 -19.43 16.12
C GLY A 25 -1.17 -19.73 17.56
N GLU A 26 -0.54 -20.71 18.22
CA GLU A 26 -0.81 -21.05 19.62
C GLU A 26 -0.56 -19.87 20.57
N ARG A 27 0.49 -19.08 20.30
CA ARG A 27 0.86 -17.95 21.16
C ARG A 27 -0.07 -16.77 21.06
N TYR A 28 -0.64 -16.50 19.88
CA TYR A 28 -1.28 -15.23 19.60
C TYR A 28 -2.76 -15.33 19.19
N LYS A 29 -3.33 -16.53 19.06
CA LYS A 29 -4.72 -16.74 18.63
C LYS A 29 -5.78 -15.97 19.44
N ASP A 30 -5.46 -15.66 20.69
CA ASP A 30 -6.37 -14.94 21.58
C ASP A 30 -6.12 -13.40 21.62
N ALA A 31 -5.16 -12.90 20.83
CA ALA A 31 -4.82 -11.48 20.77
C ALA A 31 -5.69 -10.76 19.71
N PRO A 32 -6.64 -9.90 20.07
CA PRO A 32 -7.71 -9.44 19.16
C PRO A 32 -7.26 -8.43 18.10
N ASN A 33 -6.00 -8.05 18.07
CA ASN A 33 -5.45 -6.97 17.25
C ASN A 33 -4.38 -7.45 16.26
N ILE A 34 -4.47 -8.68 15.80
CA ILE A 34 -3.49 -9.30 14.89
C ILE A 34 -4.06 -9.46 13.48
N ILE A 35 -3.23 -9.22 12.50
CA ILE A 35 -3.36 -9.68 11.12
C ILE A 35 -2.07 -10.44 10.80
N TRP A 36 -2.20 -11.68 10.33
CA TRP A 36 -1.06 -12.48 9.92
C TRP A 36 -0.56 -12.03 8.55
N VAL A 37 0.69 -11.60 8.50
CA VAL A 37 1.34 -11.17 7.26
C VAL A 37 2.48 -12.16 6.95
N ILE A 38 2.23 -13.01 5.98
CA ILE A 38 3.20 -13.98 5.47
C ILE A 38 4.14 -13.29 4.47
N GLY A 39 5.31 -13.85 4.23
CA GLY A 39 6.27 -13.32 3.25
C GLY A 39 7.18 -12.23 3.82
N GLY A 40 7.17 -11.06 3.21
CA GLY A 40 8.04 -9.91 3.49
C GLY A 40 9.17 -9.79 2.45
N ASP A 41 9.07 -8.80 1.54
CA ASP A 41 9.98 -8.53 0.42
C ASP A 41 10.42 -9.79 -0.34
N THR A 42 9.47 -10.64 -0.67
CA THR A 42 9.72 -11.89 -1.37
C THR A 42 8.70 -12.10 -2.49
N TYR A 43 9.13 -12.78 -3.55
CA TYR A 43 8.23 -13.13 -4.64
C TYR A 43 7.25 -14.22 -4.19
N ALA A 44 5.96 -14.01 -4.46
CA ALA A 44 4.89 -14.91 -4.07
C ALA A 44 4.91 -16.25 -4.80
N ASP A 45 5.58 -16.34 -5.94
CA ASP A 45 5.76 -17.54 -6.76
C ASP A 45 7.02 -18.35 -6.41
N ARG A 46 7.80 -17.93 -5.40
CA ARG A 46 9.02 -18.60 -4.97
C ARG A 46 8.88 -19.18 -3.58
N ASN A 47 9.40 -20.41 -3.39
CA ASN A 47 9.33 -21.13 -2.12
C ASN A 47 7.89 -21.25 -1.57
N THR A 48 6.92 -21.44 -2.47
CA THR A 48 5.49 -21.44 -2.16
C THR A 48 5.16 -22.49 -1.11
N GLU A 49 5.83 -23.65 -1.16
CA GLU A 49 5.67 -24.76 -0.19
C GLU A 49 6.01 -24.34 1.25
N ILE A 50 6.99 -23.44 1.43
CA ILE A 50 7.37 -22.93 2.76
C ILE A 50 6.31 -21.95 3.26
N TRP A 51 5.84 -21.06 2.39
CA TRP A 51 4.79 -20.08 2.74
C TRP A 51 3.46 -20.75 3.05
N GLU A 52 3.08 -21.78 2.28
CA GLU A 52 1.89 -22.58 2.54
C GLU A 52 2.01 -23.37 3.84
N ALA A 53 3.16 -23.97 4.12
CA ALA A 53 3.40 -24.68 5.36
C ALA A 53 3.26 -23.76 6.58
N LEU A 54 3.83 -22.55 6.50
CA LEU A 54 3.71 -21.54 7.55
C LEU A 54 2.26 -21.10 7.75
N ALA A 55 1.58 -20.71 6.68
CA ALA A 55 0.20 -20.22 6.72
C ALA A 55 -0.77 -21.29 7.26
N ASN A 56 -0.73 -22.49 6.70
CA ASN A 56 -1.62 -23.58 7.11
C ASN A 56 -1.36 -24.03 8.56
N SER A 57 -0.12 -23.93 9.05
CA SER A 57 0.19 -24.28 10.43
C SER A 57 -0.28 -23.22 11.43
N ILE A 58 -0.38 -21.96 11.04
CA ILE A 58 -1.05 -20.93 11.83
C ILE A 58 -2.54 -21.21 11.84
N LEU A 59 -3.18 -21.39 10.67
CA LEU A 59 -4.62 -21.64 10.55
C LEU A 59 -5.09 -22.88 11.30
N ALA A 60 -4.26 -23.91 11.41
CA ALA A 60 -4.59 -25.12 12.15
C ALA A 60 -4.87 -24.87 13.65
N VAL A 61 -4.49 -23.72 14.18
CA VAL A 61 -4.67 -23.34 15.60
C VAL A 61 -5.28 -21.98 15.80
N ASP A 62 -5.40 -21.18 14.76
CA ASP A 62 -5.97 -19.83 14.76
C ASP A 62 -6.83 -19.62 13.51
N GLU A 63 -8.12 -19.82 13.62
CA GLU A 63 -9.10 -19.68 12.54
C GLU A 63 -9.75 -18.29 12.50
N ASN A 64 -9.41 -17.39 13.43
CA ASN A 64 -10.14 -16.14 13.62
C ASN A 64 -9.46 -14.91 13.00
N HIS A 65 -8.15 -14.94 12.84
CA HIS A 65 -7.41 -13.78 12.35
C HIS A 65 -7.24 -13.78 10.84
N ILE A 66 -7.37 -12.59 10.26
CA ILE A 66 -7.14 -12.34 8.83
C ILE A 66 -5.69 -12.69 8.48
N MET A 67 -5.50 -13.37 7.36
CA MET A 67 -4.19 -13.71 6.83
C MET A 67 -3.98 -13.11 5.44
N THR A 68 -2.76 -12.63 5.20
CA THR A 68 -2.34 -12.02 3.95
C THR A 68 -0.87 -12.30 3.66
N PHE A 69 -0.39 -11.88 2.49
CA PHE A 69 0.99 -12.04 2.06
C PHE A 69 1.58 -10.72 1.59
N HIS A 70 2.71 -10.32 2.18
CA HIS A 70 3.48 -9.16 1.75
C HIS A 70 4.47 -9.55 0.65
N PRO A 71 4.27 -9.08 -0.60
CA PRO A 71 5.09 -9.46 -1.74
C PRO A 71 6.37 -8.62 -1.85
N PHE A 72 7.19 -8.94 -2.84
CA PHE A 72 8.36 -8.13 -3.22
C PHE A 72 7.95 -6.82 -3.87
N GLY A 73 8.85 -5.82 -3.83
CA GLY A 73 8.64 -4.50 -4.40
C GLY A 73 8.10 -4.53 -5.83
N ARG A 74 7.04 -3.76 -6.08
CA ARG A 74 6.36 -3.62 -7.36
C ARG A 74 5.73 -4.92 -7.87
N THR A 75 5.26 -5.74 -6.95
CA THR A 75 4.47 -6.95 -7.23
C THR A 75 3.21 -7.01 -6.35
N SER A 76 2.32 -7.93 -6.68
CA SER A 76 1.08 -8.16 -5.94
C SER A 76 0.95 -9.63 -5.54
N SER A 77 0.48 -9.88 -4.32
CA SER A 77 0.13 -11.23 -3.88
C SER A 77 -1.03 -11.81 -4.68
N ALA A 78 -1.93 -10.95 -5.18
CA ALA A 78 -3.08 -11.36 -5.98
C ALA A 78 -2.68 -12.16 -7.22
N THR A 79 -1.57 -11.82 -7.86
CA THR A 79 -1.10 -12.47 -9.09
C THR A 79 -0.89 -13.98 -8.92
N HIS A 80 -0.42 -14.43 -7.76
CA HIS A 80 -0.02 -15.82 -7.56
C HIS A 80 -0.80 -16.53 -6.45
N LEU A 81 -1.38 -15.79 -5.50
CA LEU A 81 -1.95 -16.35 -4.28
C LEU A 81 -3.45 -16.09 -4.10
N ASN A 82 -4.10 -15.38 -5.03
CA ASN A 82 -5.52 -15.02 -4.87
C ASN A 82 -6.45 -16.21 -4.63
N ASN A 83 -6.14 -17.38 -5.21
CA ASN A 83 -6.93 -18.60 -5.09
C ASN A 83 -6.58 -19.46 -3.87
N LYS A 84 -5.62 -19.04 -3.05
CA LYS A 84 -5.25 -19.82 -1.86
C LYS A 84 -6.30 -19.62 -0.76
N GLU A 85 -6.72 -20.71 -0.14
CA GLU A 85 -7.76 -20.70 0.91
C GLU A 85 -7.34 -19.90 2.13
N TRP A 86 -6.05 -19.91 2.47
CA TRP A 86 -5.50 -19.15 3.59
C TRP A 86 -5.37 -17.63 3.34
N MET A 87 -5.53 -17.18 2.11
CA MET A 87 -5.49 -15.75 1.78
C MET A 87 -6.85 -15.10 1.96
N ASP A 88 -7.00 -14.24 2.95
CA ASP A 88 -8.24 -13.46 3.18
C ASP A 88 -8.20 -12.11 2.46
N MET A 89 -7.02 -11.53 2.34
CA MET A 89 -6.81 -10.20 1.78
C MET A 89 -5.55 -10.17 0.91
N ASN A 90 -5.61 -9.51 -0.22
CA ASN A 90 -4.45 -9.27 -1.07
C ASN A 90 -3.64 -8.06 -0.59
N MET A 91 -2.33 -8.15 -0.73
CA MET A 91 -1.41 -7.02 -0.56
C MET A 91 -0.58 -6.81 -1.83
N PHE A 92 -0.20 -5.58 -2.08
CA PHE A 92 0.82 -5.24 -3.05
C PHE A 92 1.81 -4.25 -2.46
N GLN A 93 3.00 -4.20 -3.03
CA GLN A 93 4.03 -3.23 -2.69
C GLN A 93 4.26 -2.35 -3.91
N SER A 94 3.72 -1.12 -3.92
CA SER A 94 3.88 -0.21 -5.06
C SER A 94 5.31 0.33 -5.16
N GLY A 95 6.04 0.33 -4.06
CA GLY A 95 7.49 0.56 -4.01
C GLY A 95 7.88 2.02 -4.07
N HIS A 96 9.18 2.27 -4.37
CA HIS A 96 9.83 3.55 -4.10
C HIS A 96 10.35 4.26 -5.35
N ARG A 97 9.91 3.88 -6.55
CA ARG A 97 10.38 4.47 -7.81
C ARG A 97 9.39 5.43 -8.40
N ARG A 98 9.91 6.54 -8.93
CA ARG A 98 9.12 7.52 -9.68
C ARG A 98 8.98 7.15 -11.15
N TYR A 99 8.07 7.80 -11.84
CA TYR A 99 7.93 7.70 -13.28
C TYR A 99 9.23 7.97 -14.01
N GLY A 100 9.52 7.10 -14.99
CA GLY A 100 10.70 7.21 -15.83
C GLY A 100 12.03 6.92 -15.13
N GLN A 101 12.03 6.51 -13.87
CA GLN A 101 13.25 6.12 -13.18
C GLN A 101 13.71 4.75 -13.69
N LYS A 102 14.95 4.66 -14.11
CA LYS A 102 15.54 3.41 -14.59
C LYS A 102 15.53 2.35 -13.48
N LYS A 103 15.36 1.11 -13.87
CA LYS A 103 15.54 -0.05 -12.98
C LYS A 103 17.00 -0.05 -12.50
N GLY A 104 17.21 -0.30 -11.20
CA GLY A 104 18.52 -0.63 -10.67
C GLY A 104 18.91 -2.06 -11.05
N ASP A 105 20.20 -2.38 -10.95
CA ASP A 105 20.69 -3.74 -11.12
C ASP A 105 19.97 -4.67 -10.12
N GLY A 106 19.46 -5.79 -10.62
CA GLY A 106 18.73 -6.77 -9.81
C GLY A 106 17.23 -6.54 -9.65
N ASP A 107 16.68 -5.42 -10.14
CA ASP A 107 15.22 -5.25 -10.18
C ASP A 107 14.59 -6.02 -11.33
N THR A 108 14.00 -7.14 -11.00
CA THR A 108 13.28 -8.01 -11.94
C THR A 108 11.78 -7.71 -12.02
N SER A 109 11.29 -6.68 -11.31
CA SER A 109 9.88 -6.32 -11.38
C SER A 109 9.50 -5.88 -12.80
N VAL A 110 8.53 -6.56 -13.37
CA VAL A 110 8.16 -6.44 -14.80
C VAL A 110 6.87 -5.65 -14.98
N THR A 111 6.29 -5.15 -13.89
CA THR A 111 4.91 -4.66 -13.93
C THR A 111 4.71 -3.40 -14.77
N GLY A 112 5.75 -2.61 -15.01
CA GLY A 112 5.62 -1.37 -15.76
C GLY A 112 4.62 -0.36 -15.19
N LEU A 113 4.16 -0.58 -13.95
CA LEU A 113 3.13 0.24 -13.32
C LEU A 113 3.72 1.53 -12.70
N GLU A 114 5.03 1.59 -12.55
CA GLU A 114 5.74 2.75 -12.00
C GLU A 114 5.09 3.26 -10.69
N GLU A 115 4.60 4.51 -10.68
CA GLU A 115 3.90 5.09 -9.53
C GLU A 115 2.38 4.84 -9.55
N ASP A 116 1.83 4.16 -10.54
CA ASP A 116 0.40 3.94 -10.73
C ASP A 116 -0.15 2.89 -9.74
N ASN A 117 -0.06 3.14 -8.42
CA ASN A 117 -0.50 2.17 -7.41
C ASN A 117 -1.99 1.83 -7.48
N TRP A 118 -2.81 2.70 -8.04
CA TRP A 118 -4.22 2.45 -8.31
C TRP A 118 -4.46 1.27 -9.27
N ARG A 119 -3.53 1.00 -10.18
CA ARG A 119 -3.65 -0.12 -11.13
C ARG A 119 -3.52 -1.48 -10.45
N TYR A 120 -2.66 -1.61 -9.43
CA TYR A 120 -2.60 -2.83 -8.63
C TYR A 120 -3.94 -3.13 -7.94
N VAL A 121 -4.62 -2.08 -7.50
CA VAL A 121 -5.95 -2.21 -6.89
C VAL A 121 -6.97 -2.67 -7.94
N GLU A 122 -7.03 -2.03 -9.11
CA GLU A 122 -7.94 -2.40 -10.19
C GLU A 122 -7.69 -3.84 -10.67
N GLU A 123 -6.43 -4.23 -10.83
CA GLU A 123 -6.05 -5.60 -11.21
C GLU A 123 -6.51 -6.63 -10.17
N ALA A 124 -6.26 -6.39 -8.88
CA ALA A 124 -6.66 -7.30 -7.81
C ALA A 124 -8.18 -7.43 -7.70
N LEU A 125 -8.92 -6.32 -7.82
CA LEU A 125 -10.38 -6.31 -7.76
C LEU A 125 -11.05 -6.95 -8.99
N SER A 126 -10.33 -7.12 -10.09
CA SER A 126 -10.82 -7.83 -11.28
C SER A 126 -10.71 -9.36 -11.16
N MET A 127 -10.03 -9.87 -10.15
CA MET A 127 -9.77 -11.30 -9.97
C MET A 127 -10.93 -12.00 -9.25
N THR A 128 -11.01 -13.30 -9.45
CA THR A 128 -11.96 -14.19 -8.75
C THR A 128 -11.17 -15.24 -7.97
N PRO A 129 -11.47 -15.50 -6.69
CA PRO A 129 -12.48 -14.81 -5.87
C PRO A 129 -12.13 -13.35 -5.60
N LEU A 130 -13.15 -12.50 -5.46
CA LEU A 130 -12.97 -11.12 -5.04
C LEU A 130 -12.49 -11.06 -3.59
N LYS A 131 -11.37 -10.40 -3.36
CA LYS A 131 -10.81 -10.21 -2.01
C LYS A 131 -10.49 -8.74 -1.77
N PRO A 132 -10.54 -8.27 -0.51
CA PRO A 132 -10.00 -6.95 -0.16
C PRO A 132 -8.54 -6.82 -0.60
N VAL A 133 -8.10 -5.61 -0.91
CA VAL A 133 -6.74 -5.32 -1.33
C VAL A 133 -6.17 -4.12 -0.60
N LEU A 134 -4.88 -4.17 -0.27
CA LEU A 134 -4.16 -3.14 0.49
C LEU A 134 -2.81 -2.81 -0.17
N ASP A 135 -2.50 -1.53 -0.34
CA ASP A 135 -1.11 -1.08 -0.60
C ASP A 135 -0.32 -1.18 0.71
N ALA A 136 0.45 -2.24 0.82
CA ALA A 136 1.15 -2.58 2.06
C ALA A 136 2.49 -1.85 2.21
N GLU A 137 3.08 -1.44 1.08
CA GLU A 137 4.34 -0.70 1.07
C GLU A 137 4.40 0.27 -0.12
N PRO A 138 3.75 1.44 0.00
CA PRO A 138 3.94 2.55 -0.92
C PRO A 138 5.29 3.23 -0.69
N SER A 139 5.60 4.26 -1.47
CA SER A 139 6.77 5.10 -1.22
C SER A 139 6.76 5.70 0.17
N TYR A 140 7.86 5.59 0.90
CA TYR A 140 7.99 6.13 2.25
C TYR A 140 8.37 7.60 2.24
N GLU A 141 7.77 8.39 3.14
CA GLU A 141 8.21 9.77 3.37
C GLU A 141 9.68 9.80 3.81
N GLY A 142 10.46 10.70 3.19
CA GLY A 142 11.87 10.90 3.52
C GLY A 142 12.85 9.86 2.95
N ILE A 143 12.39 8.85 2.20
CA ILE A 143 13.30 7.93 1.50
C ILE A 143 13.69 8.49 0.12
N PRO A 144 14.93 8.28 -0.38
CA PRO A 144 15.29 8.68 -1.73
C PRO A 144 14.42 7.99 -2.79
N GLN A 145 14.05 8.70 -3.84
CA GLN A 145 13.34 8.12 -4.98
C GLN A 145 14.22 7.07 -5.66
N GLY A 146 13.73 5.82 -5.70
CA GLY A 146 14.51 4.67 -6.16
C GLY A 146 15.23 3.90 -5.06
N LEU A 147 15.08 4.34 -3.80
CA LEU A 147 15.48 3.65 -2.57
C LEU A 147 16.94 3.85 -2.14
N HIS A 148 17.91 3.71 -3.04
CA HIS A 148 19.32 3.53 -2.65
C HIS A 148 20.24 4.72 -2.98
N ASP A 149 19.84 5.61 -3.86
CA ASP A 149 20.68 6.72 -4.30
C ASP A 149 20.35 7.99 -3.50
N PRO A 150 21.20 8.41 -2.54
CA PRO A 150 20.97 9.59 -1.71
C PRO A 150 20.99 10.91 -2.49
N ALA A 151 21.52 10.92 -3.71
CA ALA A 151 21.49 12.10 -4.57
C ALA A 151 20.10 12.35 -5.20
N GLN A 152 19.22 11.36 -5.18
CA GLN A 152 17.85 11.52 -5.67
C GLN A 152 17.02 12.40 -4.72
N PRO A 153 16.02 13.12 -5.26
CA PRO A 153 15.00 13.76 -4.43
C PRO A 153 14.35 12.75 -3.48
N ARG A 154 13.88 13.24 -2.35
CA ARG A 154 13.16 12.39 -1.39
C ARG A 154 11.65 12.46 -1.64
N TRP A 155 10.97 11.35 -1.36
CA TRP A 155 9.53 11.32 -1.31
C TRP A 155 9.03 12.24 -0.19
N ARG A 156 8.03 13.06 -0.49
CA ARG A 156 7.50 14.10 0.37
C ARG A 156 6.06 13.78 0.81
N ASP A 157 5.54 14.59 1.71
CA ASP A 157 4.17 14.50 2.19
C ASP A 157 3.11 14.49 1.06
N CYS A 158 3.29 15.32 0.04
CA CYS A 158 2.39 15.34 -1.11
C CYS A 158 2.40 14.02 -1.91
N ASP A 159 3.54 13.36 -1.99
CA ASP A 159 3.68 12.08 -2.68
C ASP A 159 3.02 10.95 -1.90
N VAL A 160 3.34 10.80 -0.61
CA VAL A 160 2.72 9.74 0.22
C VAL A 160 1.22 9.93 0.36
N ARG A 161 0.76 11.19 0.39
CA ARG A 161 -0.66 11.51 0.33
C ARG A 161 -1.29 11.06 -0.98
N ARG A 162 -0.67 11.34 -2.12
CA ARG A 162 -1.13 10.89 -3.45
C ARG A 162 -1.28 9.38 -3.49
N TYR A 163 -0.29 8.62 -3.06
CA TYR A 163 -0.36 7.16 -2.99
C TYR A 163 -1.56 6.68 -2.16
N GLY A 164 -1.79 7.28 -0.99
CA GLY A 164 -2.91 6.95 -0.13
C GLY A 164 -4.27 7.19 -0.81
N TYR A 165 -4.47 8.38 -1.38
CA TYR A 165 -5.72 8.71 -2.04
C TYR A 165 -5.94 7.90 -3.32
N TRP A 166 -4.90 7.70 -4.13
CA TRP A 166 -5.01 6.89 -5.34
C TRP A 166 -5.43 5.45 -5.05
N SER A 167 -4.76 4.77 -4.14
CA SER A 167 -5.10 3.38 -3.83
C SER A 167 -6.49 3.27 -3.19
N VAL A 168 -6.81 4.11 -2.20
CA VAL A 168 -8.10 4.03 -1.49
C VAL A 168 -9.26 4.40 -2.42
N PHE A 169 -9.14 5.42 -3.26
CA PHE A 169 -10.20 5.80 -4.19
C PHE A 169 -10.36 4.80 -5.34
N ALA A 170 -9.30 4.08 -5.71
CA ALA A 170 -9.38 2.96 -6.65
C ALA A 170 -10.08 1.72 -6.07
N GLY A 171 -10.33 1.67 -4.76
CA GLY A 171 -11.07 0.60 -4.13
C GLY A 171 -10.32 -0.19 -3.06
N SER A 172 -9.07 0.16 -2.76
CA SER A 172 -8.33 -0.47 -1.65
C SER A 172 -9.08 -0.35 -0.34
N CYS A 173 -9.02 -1.37 0.50
CA CYS A 173 -9.65 -1.40 1.82
C CYS A 173 -8.92 -0.54 2.85
N GLY A 174 -7.73 -0.05 2.52
CA GLY A 174 -6.92 0.81 3.39
C GLY A 174 -5.62 1.23 2.72
N HIS A 175 -4.72 1.79 3.52
CA HIS A 175 -3.41 2.25 3.07
C HIS A 175 -2.41 2.17 4.21
N THR A 176 -1.20 1.74 3.91
CA THR A 176 -0.08 1.72 4.85
C THR A 176 0.82 2.93 4.60
N TYR A 177 1.10 3.68 5.64
CA TYR A 177 2.07 4.77 5.60
C TYR A 177 3.42 4.29 6.10
N GLY A 178 4.48 4.64 5.38
CA GLY A 178 5.85 4.42 5.78
C GLY A 178 6.68 5.70 5.85
N HIS A 179 7.67 5.71 6.73
CA HIS A 179 8.62 6.81 6.87
C HIS A 179 10.03 6.26 7.07
N ASN A 180 10.99 6.75 6.27
CA ASN A 180 12.38 6.26 6.27
C ASN A 180 13.03 6.26 7.65
N ASN A 181 12.94 7.37 8.36
CA ASN A 181 13.60 7.52 9.67
C ASN A 181 12.90 6.75 10.78
N ILE A 182 11.57 6.57 10.69
CA ILE A 182 10.78 5.79 11.67
C ILE A 182 11.08 4.31 11.49
N MET A 183 11.03 3.79 10.26
CA MET A 183 11.32 2.39 9.94
C MET A 183 12.68 1.94 10.51
N GLN A 184 13.67 2.83 10.47
CA GLN A 184 15.02 2.51 10.90
C GLN A 184 15.28 2.80 12.39
N PHE A 185 14.31 3.34 13.13
CA PHE A 185 14.48 3.80 14.52
C PHE A 185 15.74 4.63 14.74
N LEU A 186 16.08 5.48 13.79
CA LEU A 186 17.33 6.22 13.81
C LEU A 186 17.41 7.19 14.97
N LYS A 187 18.56 7.14 15.66
CA LYS A 187 18.94 8.06 16.74
C LYS A 187 20.20 8.81 16.35
N PRO A 188 20.43 10.02 16.88
CA PRO A 188 21.69 10.73 16.68
C PRO A 188 22.88 9.86 17.08
N GLY A 189 23.94 9.85 16.25
CA GLY A 189 25.18 9.12 16.51
C GLY A 189 25.13 7.61 16.24
N THR A 190 24.00 7.06 15.77
CA THR A 190 23.95 5.68 15.29
C THR A 190 24.34 5.62 13.82
N PRO A 191 25.09 4.58 13.40
CA PRO A 191 25.32 4.34 11.97
C PRO A 191 24.01 4.19 11.22
N GLY A 192 23.94 4.74 10.01
CA GLY A 192 22.79 4.55 9.15
C GLY A 192 22.61 3.09 8.78
N GLY A 193 21.34 2.65 8.70
CA GLY A 193 20.92 1.35 8.21
C GLY A 193 20.65 1.39 6.69
N TYR A 194 19.93 0.39 6.23
CA TYR A 194 19.47 0.26 4.86
C TYR A 194 18.66 1.50 4.42
N GLY A 195 19.01 2.10 3.28
CA GLY A 195 18.40 3.36 2.84
C GLY A 195 18.71 4.57 3.74
N ALA A 196 19.73 4.44 4.59
CA ALA A 196 20.06 5.40 5.62
C ALA A 196 20.89 6.58 5.13
N ASP A 197 21.37 6.51 3.91
CA ASP A 197 22.18 7.58 3.35
C ASP A 197 21.41 8.89 3.35
N GLY A 198 21.90 9.85 4.13
CA GLY A 198 21.28 11.14 4.30
C GLY A 198 20.07 11.16 5.22
N ILE A 199 20.09 10.43 6.36
CA ILE A 199 19.10 10.59 7.39
C ILE A 199 19.15 11.98 7.97
N GLU A 200 18.05 12.69 7.82
CA GLU A 200 17.99 14.11 8.14
C GLU A 200 17.65 14.37 9.61
N LYS A 201 16.96 13.42 10.25
CA LYS A 201 16.44 13.61 11.62
C LYS A 201 16.22 12.28 12.35
N PRO A 202 16.22 12.28 13.70
CA PRO A 202 15.90 11.07 14.45
C PRO A 202 14.40 10.71 14.34
N TRP A 203 14.08 9.42 14.53
CA TRP A 203 12.74 8.86 14.34
C TRP A 203 11.64 9.60 15.11
N TYR A 204 11.90 10.01 16.34
CA TYR A 204 10.91 10.70 17.19
C TYR A 204 10.59 12.13 16.70
N LYS A 205 11.49 12.77 15.94
CA LYS A 205 11.18 14.03 15.24
C LYS A 205 10.42 13.77 13.93
N ALA A 206 10.74 12.67 13.24
CA ALA A 206 10.06 12.28 12.03
C ALA A 206 8.56 11.96 12.24
N MET A 207 8.16 11.58 13.44
CA MET A 207 6.75 11.43 13.83
C MET A 207 5.93 12.73 13.75
N GLN A 208 6.60 13.87 13.62
CA GLN A 208 5.94 15.17 13.43
C GLN A 208 5.88 15.60 11.96
N ASP A 209 6.39 14.77 11.04
CA ASP A 209 6.41 15.10 9.63
C ASP A 209 4.99 15.16 9.03
N PRO A 210 4.77 16.04 8.03
CA PRO A 210 3.42 16.35 7.59
C PRO A 210 2.70 15.16 6.97
N GLY A 211 3.40 14.27 6.24
CA GLY A 211 2.77 13.09 5.63
C GLY A 211 2.15 12.17 6.67
N PHE A 212 2.87 11.89 7.76
CA PHE A 212 2.34 11.13 8.90
C PHE A 212 1.05 11.74 9.45
N ASN A 213 1.09 13.05 9.72
CA ASN A 213 -0.04 13.75 10.31
C ASN A 213 -1.24 13.89 9.35
N GLN A 214 -1.02 13.81 8.05
CA GLN A 214 -2.06 13.97 7.04
C GLN A 214 -2.87 12.67 6.78
N MET A 215 -2.34 11.50 7.11
CA MET A 215 -3.06 10.23 6.90
C MET A 215 -4.40 10.16 7.63
N LYS A 216 -4.52 10.84 8.78
CA LYS A 216 -5.80 10.96 9.50
C LYS A 216 -6.91 11.60 8.66
N TYR A 217 -6.57 12.50 7.74
CA TYR A 217 -7.58 13.18 6.91
C TYR A 217 -8.19 12.24 5.88
N LEU A 218 -7.38 11.37 5.27
CA LEU A 218 -7.88 10.32 4.39
C LEU A 218 -8.82 9.38 5.14
N LYS A 219 -8.39 8.90 6.31
CA LYS A 219 -9.23 8.04 7.17
C LYS A 219 -10.55 8.71 7.53
N ASN A 220 -10.50 9.95 8.02
CA ASN A 220 -11.69 10.68 8.44
C ASN A 220 -12.64 10.94 7.26
N LEU A 221 -12.11 11.28 6.07
CA LEU A 221 -12.92 11.44 4.86
C LEU A 221 -13.67 10.14 4.52
N MET A 222 -12.99 9.00 4.53
CA MET A 222 -13.61 7.71 4.25
C MET A 222 -14.69 7.35 5.27
N LEU A 223 -14.50 7.71 6.54
CA LEU A 223 -15.47 7.43 7.61
C LEU A 223 -16.62 8.45 7.69
N THR A 224 -16.55 9.56 6.94
CA THR A 224 -17.63 10.56 6.86
C THR A 224 -18.85 10.02 6.09
N PHE A 225 -18.63 9.08 5.18
CA PHE A 225 -19.64 8.49 4.32
C PHE A 225 -19.81 7.00 4.64
N PRO A 226 -20.95 6.37 4.25
CA PRO A 226 -21.14 4.93 4.41
C PRO A 226 -20.04 4.13 3.70
N TYR A 227 -19.05 3.70 4.46
CA TYR A 227 -17.82 3.08 3.93
C TYR A 227 -18.09 1.81 3.13
N PHE A 228 -18.97 0.94 3.62
CA PHE A 228 -19.27 -0.35 3.00
C PHE A 228 -20.14 -0.26 1.73
N GLU A 229 -20.73 0.91 1.47
CA GLU A 229 -21.44 1.18 0.21
C GLU A 229 -20.50 1.71 -0.87
N ARG A 230 -19.27 1.97 -0.53
CA ARG A 230 -18.29 2.60 -1.41
C ARG A 230 -17.84 1.63 -2.50
N VAL A 231 -17.91 2.09 -3.74
CA VAL A 231 -17.38 1.39 -4.91
C VAL A 231 -16.46 2.31 -5.72
N PRO A 232 -15.33 1.81 -6.23
CA PRO A 232 -14.55 2.56 -7.21
C PRO A 232 -15.35 2.68 -8.51
N ASP A 233 -15.40 3.88 -9.07
CA ASP A 233 -16.13 4.09 -10.32
C ASP A 233 -15.48 5.21 -11.15
N GLN A 234 -14.58 4.82 -12.04
CA GLN A 234 -13.88 5.76 -12.91
C GLN A 234 -14.77 6.28 -14.05
N SER A 235 -15.94 5.65 -14.29
CA SER A 235 -16.89 6.10 -15.32
C SER A 235 -17.59 7.43 -14.97
N VAL A 236 -17.43 7.90 -13.73
CA VAL A 236 -17.92 9.22 -13.31
C VAL A 236 -17.05 10.36 -13.84
N ILE A 237 -15.83 10.10 -14.28
CA ILE A 237 -14.97 11.09 -14.91
C ILE A 237 -15.42 11.23 -16.37
N ALA A 238 -16.02 12.36 -16.68
CA ALA A 238 -16.51 12.62 -18.04
C ALA A 238 -15.38 13.00 -18.98
N GLY A 239 -15.38 12.42 -20.19
CA GLY A 239 -14.34 12.61 -21.18
C GLY A 239 -13.09 11.77 -20.94
N THR A 240 -11.94 12.25 -21.42
CA THR A 240 -10.67 11.53 -21.25
C THR A 240 -10.10 11.80 -19.86
N ASN A 241 -9.96 10.74 -19.07
CA ASN A 241 -9.23 10.83 -17.82
C ASN A 241 -7.72 10.91 -18.11
N GLY A 242 -7.00 11.72 -17.37
CA GLY A 242 -5.56 11.89 -17.48
C GLY A 242 -4.78 10.61 -17.14
N ASN A 243 -3.47 10.69 -17.28
CA ASN A 243 -2.54 9.64 -16.86
C ASN A 243 -1.51 10.23 -15.90
N ARG A 244 -0.76 9.38 -15.20
CA ARG A 244 0.25 9.79 -14.23
C ARG A 244 -0.33 10.82 -13.26
N TYR A 245 0.35 11.93 -13.04
CA TYR A 245 -0.06 12.98 -12.09
C TYR A 245 -1.37 13.69 -12.46
N ASP A 246 -1.79 13.62 -13.72
CA ASP A 246 -3.07 14.17 -14.19
C ASP A 246 -4.24 13.19 -14.06
N ARG A 247 -3.97 11.96 -13.62
CA ARG A 247 -5.01 10.95 -13.38
C ARG A 247 -5.87 11.34 -12.20
N ALA A 248 -7.17 11.53 -12.44
CA ALA A 248 -8.18 11.61 -11.41
C ALA A 248 -8.68 10.21 -11.04
N ILE A 249 -8.89 9.95 -9.76
CA ILE A 249 -9.43 8.69 -9.25
C ILE A 249 -10.74 8.97 -8.51
N ALA A 250 -11.77 8.19 -8.80
CA ALA A 250 -13.10 8.39 -8.25
C ALA A 250 -13.63 7.16 -7.51
N THR A 251 -14.36 7.43 -6.45
CA THR A 251 -15.11 6.44 -5.69
C THR A 251 -16.47 7.02 -5.30
N ARG A 252 -17.50 6.20 -5.19
CA ARG A 252 -18.83 6.67 -4.83
C ARG A 252 -19.60 5.68 -3.97
N GLY A 253 -20.60 6.17 -3.28
CA GLY A 253 -21.71 5.40 -2.76
C GLY A 253 -22.98 5.64 -3.57
N LYS A 254 -24.12 5.41 -2.96
CA LYS A 254 -25.42 5.62 -3.56
C LYS A 254 -25.73 7.10 -3.81
N ASP A 255 -25.37 7.96 -2.88
CA ASP A 255 -25.74 9.38 -2.83
C ASP A 255 -24.55 10.33 -2.65
N TYR A 256 -23.35 9.83 -2.71
CA TYR A 256 -22.11 10.62 -2.66
C TYR A 256 -21.11 10.20 -3.74
N LEU A 257 -20.28 11.15 -4.12
CA LEU A 257 -19.17 10.96 -5.06
C LEU A 257 -17.95 11.69 -4.50
N LEU A 258 -16.82 10.99 -4.45
CA LEU A 258 -15.52 11.55 -4.09
C LEU A 258 -14.58 11.39 -5.27
N VAL A 259 -13.90 12.49 -5.63
CA VAL A 259 -12.89 12.47 -6.70
C VAL A 259 -11.61 13.08 -6.15
N TYR A 260 -10.52 12.35 -6.29
CA TYR A 260 -9.19 12.87 -6.00
C TYR A 260 -8.49 13.27 -7.31
N ASN A 261 -8.09 14.53 -7.37
CA ASN A 261 -7.37 15.13 -8.50
C ASN A 261 -6.06 15.73 -7.98
N TYR A 262 -4.95 15.04 -8.22
CA TYR A 262 -3.65 15.45 -7.71
C TYR A 262 -3.11 16.71 -8.38
N SER A 263 -3.25 16.82 -9.70
CA SER A 263 -2.73 17.95 -10.47
C SER A 263 -3.54 19.24 -10.31
N GLY A 264 -4.81 19.12 -9.84
CA GLY A 264 -5.73 20.25 -9.76
C GLY A 264 -6.24 20.76 -11.12
N ASN A 265 -5.93 20.07 -12.21
CA ASN A 265 -6.42 20.43 -13.54
C ASN A 265 -7.95 20.35 -13.61
N PRO A 266 -8.62 21.24 -14.39
CA PRO A 266 -10.06 21.16 -14.57
C PRO A 266 -10.51 19.79 -15.08
N MET A 267 -11.61 19.28 -14.52
CA MET A 267 -12.22 18.04 -14.93
C MET A 267 -13.74 18.16 -14.96
N SER A 268 -14.39 17.28 -15.69
CA SER A 268 -15.85 17.15 -15.67
C SER A 268 -16.24 15.83 -15.04
N VAL A 269 -17.31 15.85 -14.25
CA VAL A 269 -17.84 14.65 -13.58
C VAL A 269 -19.30 14.42 -13.95
N ASP A 270 -19.65 13.16 -14.15
CA ASP A 270 -21.04 12.74 -14.41
C ASP A 270 -21.77 12.49 -13.09
N LEU A 271 -22.60 13.45 -12.70
CA LEU A 271 -23.40 13.37 -11.48
C LEU A 271 -24.66 12.51 -11.63
N THR A 272 -24.97 11.97 -12.79
CA THR A 272 -26.10 11.03 -12.96
C THR A 272 -25.87 9.69 -12.26
N LYS A 273 -24.63 9.38 -11.94
CA LYS A 273 -24.20 8.17 -11.25
C LYS A 273 -24.57 8.11 -9.77
N ILE A 274 -25.00 9.21 -9.18
CA ILE A 274 -25.43 9.29 -7.78
C ILE A 274 -26.89 9.73 -7.67
N SER A 275 -27.59 9.21 -6.65
CA SER A 275 -28.99 9.53 -6.41
C SER A 275 -29.17 10.94 -5.80
N GLY A 276 -30.40 11.49 -5.88
CA GLY A 276 -30.77 12.74 -5.27
C GLY A 276 -31.13 13.85 -6.27
N ALA A 277 -32.21 14.56 -5.98
CA ALA A 277 -32.69 15.68 -6.82
C ALA A 277 -31.89 16.98 -6.60
N LYS A 278 -31.30 17.14 -5.40
CA LYS A 278 -30.42 18.27 -5.07
C LYS A 278 -29.04 17.74 -4.71
N ARG A 279 -28.01 18.39 -5.20
CA ARG A 279 -26.61 18.03 -4.97
C ARG A 279 -25.88 19.18 -4.31
N LYS A 280 -25.10 18.84 -3.28
CA LYS A 280 -24.12 19.75 -2.70
C LYS A 280 -22.73 19.29 -3.15
N TYR A 281 -21.88 20.21 -3.53
CA TYR A 281 -20.49 19.90 -3.81
C TYR A 281 -19.59 20.82 -3.00
N GLY A 282 -18.43 20.32 -2.65
CA GLY A 282 -17.38 21.03 -1.94
C GLY A 282 -16.03 20.53 -2.41
N GLY A 283 -15.07 21.42 -2.47
CA GLY A 283 -13.67 21.08 -2.73
C GLY A 283 -12.89 21.11 -1.42
N ILE A 284 -12.12 20.06 -1.16
CA ILE A 284 -11.10 20.08 -0.12
C ILE A 284 -9.76 20.30 -0.83
N VAL A 285 -9.21 21.50 -0.67
CA VAL A 285 -7.86 21.78 -1.17
C VAL A 285 -6.86 21.23 -0.17
N LEU A 286 -6.17 20.17 -0.55
CA LEU A 286 -5.03 19.67 0.19
C LEU A 286 -3.84 20.57 -0.12
N LYS A 287 -3.60 21.56 0.74
CA LYS A 287 -2.61 22.61 0.55
C LYS A 287 -1.21 22.00 0.36
N MET A 288 -0.60 22.27 -0.77
CA MET A 288 0.83 22.05 -0.96
C MET A 288 1.56 23.26 -0.36
N GLU A 289 2.23 23.06 0.77
CA GLU A 289 3.15 24.08 1.27
C GLU A 289 4.43 24.02 0.43
N ASN A 290 4.65 25.11 -0.31
CA ASN A 290 5.89 25.44 -1.03
C ASN A 290 6.29 24.53 -2.20
N PHE A 291 5.68 24.73 -3.38
CA PHE A 291 6.43 24.65 -4.61
C PHE A 291 7.09 26.02 -4.88
N LEU A 292 8.36 26.14 -4.55
CA LEU A 292 9.25 27.03 -5.27
C LEU A 292 9.76 26.23 -6.47
N LEU A 293 9.37 26.70 -7.66
CA LEU A 293 9.96 26.30 -8.93
C LEU A 293 11.46 26.62 -8.96
#